data_7762c3084bd1d5fd00e021629ad3d2f8
#
_entry.id   7762c3084bd1d5fd00e021629ad3d2f8
#
_cell.length_a   1.000
_cell.length_b   1.000
_cell.length_c   1.000
_cell.angle_alpha   90.00
_cell.angle_beta   90.00
_cell.angle_gamma   90.00
#
_symmetry.space_group_name_H-M   'P 1'
#
loop_
_entity.id
_entity.type
_entity.pdbx_description
1 polymer ?
#
loop_
_entity_poly.entity_id
_entity_poly.type
_entity_poly.pdbx_seq_one_letter_code
_entity_poly.pdbx_strand_id
1 'polypeptide(L)'
;MNETVKIIFGLLGGLAVFIYGMNMMSECLQKAAGEKMKAILAMLTKNPVLGVLAGALTTAVLQSSSATTVMVIGFVSAGLMSLPQAISIILGANIGTTMTAQIIAFKISDYIYLIIFAGFILSFVCKKEKVKNIGQTIFAFGLLFLGIETMGSVMKPLASSPFFVDMIGKVAHIPVLGVAVGALMTLVVQSSSATIAVLQNFASQAGPDGVTSIIGLAGAIPILLGDNIGTTITAVLASIGQSKDARRTAFAHCVFNISGAILFLFLVKPYAALIQFISPKGNEVDVISRQIANAHTGFNLTMTLIWIPLIPVMVKIVMKLVPEKTSVTEIAMGQPMYLDTKLISQPVAAMQLVAKETLRCADIVEEMFVNLHECIDKNGKNIENELEESAQTLQKLYVSINDYLASMYSEGVLTEEQASQSAGVLYVLCDIDRIGILLNEIVNTISVENKSKHKYSKDALKAVSYTHLRAHETSQDL
;
A
#
# COMPACT_ATOMS: atom_id res chain seq x y z
N MET A 1 -11.70 -19.13 36.30
CA MET A 1 -11.59 -19.08 34.85
C MET A 1 -10.79 -20.28 34.39
N ASN A 2 -11.29 -21.05 33.42
CA ASN A 2 -10.61 -22.26 32.91
C ASN A 2 -9.24 -21.87 32.32
N GLU A 3 -8.19 -22.71 32.45
CA GLU A 3 -6.85 -22.43 31.91
C GLU A 3 -6.85 -22.20 30.42
N THR A 4 -7.63 -22.95 29.65
CA THR A 4 -7.80 -22.75 28.20
C THR A 4 -8.32 -21.34 27.87
N VAL A 5 -9.29 -20.84 28.68
CA VAL A 5 -9.84 -19.49 28.48
C VAL A 5 -8.80 -18.40 28.78
N LYS A 6 -7.95 -18.60 29.81
CA LYS A 6 -6.84 -17.69 30.14
C LYS A 6 -5.81 -17.63 28.99
N ILE A 7 -5.48 -18.79 28.41
CA ILE A 7 -4.56 -18.89 27.29
C ILE A 7 -5.12 -18.14 26.07
N ILE A 8 -6.39 -18.39 25.72
CA ILE A 8 -7.03 -17.71 24.59
C ILE A 8 -7.06 -16.20 24.80
N PHE A 9 -7.48 -15.73 25.98
CA PHE A 9 -7.52 -14.29 26.26
C PHE A 9 -6.13 -13.66 26.29
N GLY A 10 -5.13 -14.36 26.80
CA GLY A 10 -3.75 -13.89 26.82
C GLY A 10 -3.14 -13.83 25.41
N LEU A 11 -3.44 -14.82 24.55
CA LEU A 11 -3.02 -14.78 23.15
C LEU A 11 -3.69 -13.65 22.38
N LEU A 12 -5.00 -13.49 22.50
CA LEU A 12 -5.74 -12.42 21.84
C LEU A 12 -5.32 -11.04 22.37
N GLY A 13 -5.14 -10.90 23.68
CA GLY A 13 -4.67 -9.66 24.31
C GLY A 13 -3.23 -9.31 23.90
N GLY A 14 -2.33 -10.29 23.93
CA GLY A 14 -0.94 -10.11 23.48
C GLY A 14 -0.85 -9.75 21.98
N LEU A 15 -1.65 -10.43 21.14
CA LEU A 15 -1.75 -10.12 19.72
C LEU A 15 -2.31 -8.72 19.47
N ALA A 16 -3.32 -8.30 20.23
CA ALA A 16 -3.89 -6.95 20.12
C ALA A 16 -2.86 -5.87 20.46
N VAL A 17 -2.10 -6.05 21.55
CA VAL A 17 -1.01 -5.12 21.96
C VAL A 17 0.10 -5.10 20.90
N PHE A 18 0.48 -6.26 20.36
CA PHE A 18 1.46 -6.37 19.28
C PHE A 18 1.02 -5.60 18.03
N ILE A 19 -0.20 -5.85 17.53
CA ILE A 19 -0.75 -5.20 16.33
C ILE A 19 -0.88 -3.68 16.56
N TYR A 20 -1.35 -3.26 17.73
CA TYR A 20 -1.46 -1.84 18.08
C TYR A 20 -0.09 -1.16 18.09
N GLY A 21 0.91 -1.77 18.74
CA GLY A 21 2.28 -1.27 18.75
C GLY A 21 2.88 -1.18 17.34
N MET A 22 2.65 -2.20 16.51
CA MET A 22 3.11 -2.22 15.13
C MET A 22 2.48 -1.10 14.29
N ASN A 23 1.16 -0.91 14.37
CA ASN A 23 0.46 0.14 13.64
C ASN A 23 0.91 1.54 14.09
N MET A 24 1.01 1.78 15.39
CA MET A 24 1.50 3.03 15.96
C MET A 24 2.94 3.33 15.51
N MET A 25 3.82 2.31 15.49
CA MET A 25 5.19 2.45 14.99
C MET A 25 5.20 2.82 13.50
N SER A 26 4.36 2.15 12.69
CA SER A 26 4.19 2.42 11.27
C SER A 26 3.75 3.87 11.01
N GLU A 27 2.72 4.36 11.71
CA GLU A 27 2.23 5.73 11.58
C GLU A 27 3.31 6.77 11.92
N CYS A 28 4.06 6.54 13.00
CA CYS A 28 5.15 7.44 13.41
C CYS A 28 6.29 7.43 12.39
N LEU A 29 6.64 6.27 11.85
CA LEU A 29 7.65 6.16 10.79
C LEU A 29 7.20 6.84 9.50
N GLN A 30 5.93 6.71 9.11
CA GLN A 30 5.37 7.40 7.95
C GLN A 30 5.41 8.92 8.12
N LYS A 31 5.01 9.44 9.29
CA LYS A 31 5.10 10.87 9.61
C LYS A 31 6.55 11.37 9.57
N ALA A 32 7.48 10.59 10.10
CA ALA A 32 8.91 10.93 10.07
C ALA A 32 9.53 10.84 8.67
N ALA A 33 9.02 9.96 7.81
CA ALA A 33 9.52 9.75 6.45
C ALA A 33 8.99 10.78 5.44
N GLY A 34 7.85 11.42 5.69
CA GLY A 34 7.21 12.49 4.92
C GLY A 34 7.74 12.71 3.49
N GLU A 35 8.59 13.74 3.31
CA GLU A 35 9.20 14.05 2.00
C GLU A 35 10.11 12.94 1.43
N LYS A 36 10.78 12.15 2.30
CA LYS A 36 11.64 11.06 1.83
C LYS A 36 10.83 9.99 1.13
N MET A 37 9.56 9.81 1.50
CA MET A 37 8.66 8.90 0.80
C MET A 37 8.43 9.33 -0.65
N LYS A 38 8.28 10.65 -0.92
CA LYS A 38 8.21 11.19 -2.29
C LYS A 38 9.48 10.87 -3.06
N ALA A 39 10.66 11.04 -2.44
CA ALA A 39 11.94 10.72 -3.07
C ALA A 39 12.08 9.22 -3.37
N ILE A 40 11.63 8.34 -2.46
CA ILE A 40 11.61 6.89 -2.70
C ILE A 40 10.67 6.54 -3.87
N LEU A 41 9.49 7.16 -3.91
CA LEU A 41 8.55 6.95 -5.03
C LEU A 41 9.06 7.56 -6.34
N ALA A 42 9.84 8.65 -6.28
CA ALA A 42 10.50 9.22 -7.48
C ALA A 42 11.59 8.30 -8.06
N MET A 43 12.07 7.31 -7.30
CA MET A 43 12.94 6.23 -7.81
C MET A 43 12.19 5.23 -8.71
N LEU A 44 10.91 5.49 -9.02
CA LEU A 44 10.07 4.73 -9.96
C LEU A 44 10.57 4.90 -11.40
N THR A 45 11.70 4.28 -11.68
CA THR A 45 12.35 4.33 -12.98
C THR A 45 12.02 3.07 -13.80
N LYS A 46 12.41 3.09 -15.08
CA LYS A 46 12.35 1.88 -15.91
C LYS A 46 13.34 0.79 -15.46
N ASN A 47 14.20 1.07 -14.47
CA ASN A 47 15.17 0.13 -13.96
C ASN A 47 14.53 -0.78 -12.88
N PRO A 48 14.41 -2.09 -13.13
CA PRO A 48 13.79 -3.02 -12.18
C PRO A 48 14.50 -3.10 -10.82
N VAL A 49 15.82 -2.95 -10.79
CA VAL A 49 16.60 -3.01 -9.54
C VAL A 49 16.26 -1.83 -8.64
N LEU A 50 16.15 -0.62 -9.21
CA LEU A 50 15.71 0.56 -8.46
C LEU A 50 14.26 0.43 -8.01
N GLY A 51 13.39 -0.19 -8.83
CA GLY A 51 12.03 -0.52 -8.44
C GLY A 51 11.97 -1.47 -7.24
N VAL A 52 12.77 -2.51 -7.23
CA VAL A 52 12.90 -3.43 -6.08
C VAL A 52 13.39 -2.68 -4.84
N LEU A 53 14.41 -1.83 -4.96
CA LEU A 53 14.93 -1.06 -3.84
C LEU A 53 13.86 -0.08 -3.30
N ALA A 54 13.15 0.61 -4.18
CA ALA A 54 12.05 1.49 -3.80
C ALA A 54 10.95 0.71 -3.05
N GLY A 55 10.53 -0.45 -3.57
CA GLY A 55 9.55 -1.31 -2.91
C GLY A 55 10.00 -1.79 -1.54
N ALA A 56 11.25 -2.21 -1.40
CA ALA A 56 11.82 -2.66 -0.13
C ALA A 56 11.87 -1.53 0.89
N LEU A 57 12.36 -0.34 0.50
CA LEU A 57 12.42 0.84 1.37
C LEU A 57 11.02 1.33 1.76
N THR A 58 10.11 1.42 0.79
CA THR A 58 8.72 1.82 1.06
C THR A 58 8.09 0.90 2.09
N THR A 59 8.19 -0.41 1.89
CA THR A 59 7.61 -1.40 2.81
C THR A 59 8.31 -1.40 4.18
N ALA A 60 9.62 -1.21 4.23
CA ALA A 60 10.35 -1.09 5.50
C ALA A 60 9.89 0.15 6.30
N VAL A 61 9.56 1.26 5.64
CA VAL A 61 9.01 2.47 6.27
C VAL A 61 7.55 2.29 6.66
N LEU A 62 6.72 1.79 5.73
CA LEU A 62 5.30 1.55 5.97
C LEU A 62 5.06 0.37 6.93
N GLN A 63 6.04 -0.49 7.15
CA GLN A 63 5.92 -1.74 7.92
C GLN A 63 4.76 -2.62 7.45
N SER A 64 4.31 -2.44 6.21
CA SER A 64 3.17 -3.13 5.62
C SER A 64 3.34 -3.32 4.11
N SER A 65 3.59 -4.56 3.69
CA SER A 65 3.60 -4.90 2.26
C SER A 65 2.23 -4.82 1.62
N SER A 66 1.17 -5.08 2.39
CA SER A 66 -0.21 -4.90 1.92
C SER A 66 -0.48 -3.44 1.56
N ALA A 67 -0.10 -2.48 2.42
CA ALA A 67 -0.23 -1.06 2.13
C ALA A 67 0.58 -0.65 0.89
N THR A 68 1.84 -1.10 0.79
CA THR A 68 2.67 -0.85 -0.41
C THR A 68 2.04 -1.43 -1.67
N THR A 69 1.52 -2.65 -1.61
CA THR A 69 0.91 -3.32 -2.78
C THR A 69 -0.38 -2.63 -3.20
N VAL A 70 -1.25 -2.25 -2.24
CA VAL A 70 -2.49 -1.50 -2.53
C VAL A 70 -2.16 -0.15 -3.18
N MET A 71 -1.15 0.56 -2.68
CA MET A 71 -0.67 1.80 -3.29
C MET A 71 -0.20 1.60 -4.73
N VAL A 72 0.60 0.56 -4.98
CA VAL A 72 1.08 0.23 -6.32
C VAL A 72 -0.07 -0.13 -7.27
N ILE A 73 -1.05 -0.91 -6.81
CA ILE A 73 -2.27 -1.24 -7.56
C ILE A 73 -3.03 0.04 -7.95
N GLY A 74 -3.19 0.98 -7.01
CA GLY A 74 -3.82 2.27 -7.27
C GLY A 74 -3.06 3.11 -8.29
N PHE A 75 -1.73 3.18 -8.20
CA PHE A 75 -0.90 3.89 -9.19
C PHE A 75 -0.98 3.28 -10.58
N VAL A 76 -1.01 1.95 -10.68
CA VAL A 76 -1.21 1.27 -11.97
C VAL A 76 -2.60 1.56 -12.51
N SER A 77 -3.63 1.51 -11.67
CA SER A 77 -5.01 1.81 -12.07
C SER A 77 -5.15 3.25 -12.58
N ALA A 78 -4.49 4.19 -11.92
CA ALA A 78 -4.44 5.59 -12.34
C ALA A 78 -3.51 5.86 -13.54
N GLY A 79 -2.81 4.83 -14.07
CA GLY A 79 -1.85 5.00 -15.17
C GLY A 79 -0.61 5.83 -14.80
N LEU A 80 -0.31 5.94 -13.49
CA LEU A 80 0.91 6.58 -12.98
C LEU A 80 2.12 5.65 -13.03
N MET A 81 1.86 4.34 -13.18
CA MET A 81 2.87 3.30 -13.15
C MET A 81 2.56 2.20 -14.17
N SER A 82 3.57 1.74 -14.89
CA SER A 82 3.43 0.61 -15.80
C SER A 82 3.46 -0.72 -15.04
N LEU A 83 2.88 -1.78 -15.63
CA LEU A 83 2.87 -3.13 -15.05
C LEU A 83 4.27 -3.68 -14.72
N PRO A 84 5.33 -3.55 -15.58
CA PRO A 84 6.68 -3.99 -15.21
C PRO A 84 7.28 -3.23 -14.02
N GLN A 85 7.03 -1.92 -13.90
CA GLN A 85 7.46 -1.13 -12.75
C GLN A 85 6.77 -1.61 -11.46
N ALA A 86 5.47 -1.82 -11.52
CA ALA A 86 4.67 -2.33 -10.41
C ALA A 86 5.19 -3.69 -9.93
N ILE A 87 5.46 -4.62 -10.84
CA ILE A 87 6.03 -5.93 -10.52
C ILE A 87 7.34 -5.76 -9.77
N SER A 88 8.26 -4.91 -10.24
CA SER A 88 9.55 -4.72 -9.56
C SER A 88 9.40 -4.19 -8.14
N ILE A 89 8.46 -3.28 -7.89
CA ILE A 89 8.17 -2.75 -6.55
C ILE A 89 7.58 -3.84 -5.65
N ILE A 90 6.67 -4.68 -6.16
CA ILE A 90 6.11 -5.80 -5.41
C ILE A 90 7.19 -6.80 -5.00
N LEU A 91 8.13 -7.12 -5.90
CA LEU A 91 9.28 -7.95 -5.55
C LEU A 91 10.05 -7.34 -4.36
N GLY A 92 10.29 -6.04 -4.39
CA GLY A 92 10.93 -5.31 -3.29
C GLY A 92 10.10 -5.28 -2.03
N ALA A 93 8.78 -5.09 -2.13
CA ALA A 93 7.88 -5.06 -0.99
C ALA A 93 7.93 -6.36 -0.18
N ASN A 94 8.03 -7.52 -0.85
CA ASN A 94 8.19 -8.80 -0.17
C ASN A 94 9.51 -8.87 0.64
N ILE A 95 10.62 -8.30 0.12
CA ILE A 95 11.86 -8.17 0.90
C ILE A 95 11.65 -7.24 2.09
N GLY A 96 11.03 -6.07 1.89
CA GLY A 96 10.79 -5.08 2.94
C GLY A 96 10.00 -5.62 4.13
N THR A 97 9.03 -6.51 3.89
CA THR A 97 8.24 -7.19 4.94
C THR A 97 9.14 -8.00 5.89
N THR A 98 10.24 -8.54 5.41
CA THR A 98 11.10 -9.38 6.24
C THR A 98 11.81 -8.60 7.36
N MET A 99 11.89 -7.27 7.24
CA MET A 99 12.46 -6.41 8.29
C MET A 99 11.71 -6.54 9.61
N THR A 100 10.38 -6.68 9.57
CA THR A 100 9.59 -6.91 10.80
C THR A 100 9.98 -8.21 11.47
N ALA A 101 10.12 -9.31 10.72
CA ALA A 101 10.58 -10.60 11.26
C ALA A 101 11.98 -10.50 11.88
N GLN A 102 12.89 -9.72 11.26
CA GLN A 102 14.24 -9.47 11.79
C GLN A 102 14.20 -8.66 13.09
N ILE A 103 13.31 -7.66 13.19
CA ILE A 103 13.11 -6.88 14.40
C ILE A 103 12.59 -7.77 15.54
N ILE A 104 11.56 -8.57 15.28
CA ILE A 104 10.95 -9.48 16.26
C ILE A 104 11.98 -10.48 16.81
N ALA A 105 12.93 -10.90 15.99
CA ALA A 105 13.97 -11.85 16.39
C ALA A 105 15.03 -11.30 17.35
N PHE A 106 14.98 -10.01 17.73
CA PHE A 106 15.84 -9.47 18.79
C PHE A 106 15.35 -9.91 20.17
N LYS A 107 16.26 -10.40 21.01
CA LYS A 107 16.00 -10.71 22.42
C LYS A 107 16.21 -9.46 23.26
N ILE A 108 15.13 -8.72 23.52
CA ILE A 108 15.16 -7.47 24.32
C ILE A 108 14.20 -7.53 25.52
N SER A 109 13.76 -8.73 25.89
CA SER A 109 12.77 -8.96 26.98
C SER A 109 13.12 -8.18 28.25
N ASP A 110 14.38 -8.17 28.68
CA ASP A 110 14.82 -7.51 29.90
C ASP A 110 14.71 -5.98 29.87
N TYR A 111 14.63 -5.38 28.66
CA TYR A 111 14.60 -3.94 28.46
C TYR A 111 13.23 -3.40 28.04
N ILE A 112 12.22 -4.23 27.88
CA ILE A 112 10.90 -3.84 27.33
C ILE A 112 10.29 -2.69 28.14
N TYR A 113 10.24 -2.82 29.46
CA TYR A 113 9.65 -1.79 30.32
C TYR A 113 10.44 -0.49 30.34
N LEU A 114 11.78 -0.57 30.22
CA LEU A 114 12.63 0.61 30.11
C LEU A 114 12.38 1.34 28.77
N ILE A 115 12.24 0.59 27.69
CA ILE A 115 11.95 1.13 26.34
C ILE A 115 10.58 1.82 26.34
N ILE A 116 9.56 1.17 26.93
CA ILE A 116 8.20 1.73 27.07
C ILE A 116 8.28 3.04 27.86
N PHE A 117 8.95 3.04 29.01
CA PHE A 117 9.06 4.23 29.87
C PHE A 117 9.81 5.36 29.18
N ALA A 118 10.94 5.08 28.54
CA ALA A 118 11.73 6.08 27.81
C ALA A 118 10.91 6.69 26.66
N GLY A 119 10.23 5.85 25.89
CA GLY A 119 9.34 6.29 24.82
C GLY A 119 8.18 7.15 25.33
N PHE A 120 7.55 6.75 26.43
CA PHE A 120 6.49 7.51 27.09
C PHE A 120 6.98 8.91 27.51
N ILE A 121 8.11 9.00 28.22
CA ILE A 121 8.66 10.28 28.66
C ILE A 121 8.95 11.19 27.48
N LEU A 122 9.62 10.67 26.42
CA LEU A 122 9.93 11.45 25.24
C LEU A 122 8.66 11.93 24.51
N SER A 123 7.63 11.09 24.43
CA SER A 123 6.39 11.42 23.73
C SER A 123 5.51 12.40 24.51
N PHE A 124 5.53 12.33 25.86
CA PHE A 124 4.64 13.09 26.74
C PHE A 124 5.25 14.42 27.19
N VAL A 125 6.54 14.45 27.51
CA VAL A 125 7.22 15.63 28.09
C VAL A 125 7.74 16.58 27.00
N CYS A 126 8.17 16.05 25.84
CA CYS A 126 8.78 16.87 24.80
C CYS A 126 7.75 17.62 23.97
N LYS A 127 7.96 18.94 23.82
CA LYS A 127 7.07 19.81 23.02
C LYS A 127 7.40 19.81 21.52
N LYS A 128 8.64 19.44 21.14
CA LYS A 128 9.07 19.40 19.74
C LYS A 128 8.45 18.18 19.04
N GLU A 129 7.69 18.39 18.00
CA GLU A 129 6.93 17.35 17.29
C GLU A 129 7.82 16.19 16.78
N LYS A 130 9.00 16.51 16.23
CA LYS A 130 9.99 15.48 15.85
C LYS A 130 10.39 14.57 17.00
N VAL A 131 10.64 15.13 18.18
CA VAL A 131 11.07 14.38 19.38
C VAL A 131 9.90 13.57 19.91
N LYS A 132 8.69 14.13 19.89
CA LYS A 132 7.45 13.44 20.26
C LYS A 132 7.21 12.22 19.37
N ASN A 133 7.35 12.37 18.06
CA ASN A 133 7.18 11.25 17.10
C ASN A 133 8.25 10.16 17.29
N ILE A 134 9.50 10.53 17.60
CA ILE A 134 10.54 9.57 17.96
C ILE A 134 10.17 8.85 19.27
N GLY A 135 9.71 9.58 20.29
CA GLY A 135 9.24 9.01 21.55
C GLY A 135 8.10 8.02 21.33
N GLN A 136 7.13 8.38 20.50
CA GLN A 136 6.02 7.48 20.14
C GLN A 136 6.49 6.22 19.39
N THR A 137 7.49 6.36 18.51
CA THR A 137 8.09 5.19 17.81
C THR A 137 8.75 4.24 18.81
N ILE A 138 9.52 4.79 19.78
CA ILE A 138 10.18 4.00 20.83
C ILE A 138 9.14 3.34 21.74
N PHE A 139 8.10 4.06 22.14
CA PHE A 139 6.99 3.53 22.93
C PHE A 139 6.27 2.38 22.22
N ALA A 140 5.93 2.59 20.95
CA ALA A 140 5.28 1.60 20.09
C ALA A 140 6.13 0.33 19.90
N PHE A 141 7.46 0.52 19.73
CA PHE A 141 8.42 -0.58 19.69
C PHE A 141 8.40 -1.40 20.99
N GLY A 142 8.35 -0.73 22.14
CA GLY A 142 8.21 -1.41 23.44
C GLY A 142 6.89 -2.17 23.57
N LEU A 143 5.76 -1.60 23.12
CA LEU A 143 4.46 -2.28 23.11
C LEU A 143 4.46 -3.53 22.21
N LEU A 144 5.11 -3.46 21.04
CA LEU A 144 5.26 -4.60 20.15
C LEU A 144 5.90 -5.80 20.88
N PHE A 145 7.00 -5.57 21.59
CA PHE A 145 7.67 -6.62 22.34
C PHE A 145 6.90 -7.07 23.58
N LEU A 146 6.18 -6.17 24.25
CA LEU A 146 5.29 -6.53 25.34
C LEU A 146 4.18 -7.49 24.87
N GLY A 147 3.61 -7.24 23.69
CA GLY A 147 2.65 -8.15 23.06
C GLY A 147 3.25 -9.53 22.80
N ILE A 148 4.48 -9.60 22.26
CA ILE A 148 5.20 -10.86 22.02
C ILE A 148 5.45 -11.61 23.35
N GLU A 149 5.93 -10.92 24.38
CA GLU A 149 6.20 -11.52 25.69
C GLU A 149 4.91 -12.06 26.33
N THR A 150 3.82 -11.29 26.24
CA THR A 150 2.51 -11.71 26.73
C THR A 150 2.04 -12.99 26.03
N MET A 151 2.12 -13.06 24.69
CA MET A 151 1.79 -14.27 23.95
C MET A 151 2.67 -15.45 24.39
N GLY A 152 3.98 -15.25 24.51
CA GLY A 152 4.93 -16.30 24.90
C GLY A 152 4.64 -16.88 26.28
N SER A 153 4.33 -16.01 27.24
CA SER A 153 4.07 -16.44 28.61
C SER A 153 2.84 -17.36 28.73
N VAL A 154 1.78 -17.05 27.96
CA VAL A 154 0.54 -17.86 28.00
C VAL A 154 0.61 -19.10 27.10
N MET A 155 1.58 -19.19 26.17
CA MET A 155 1.78 -20.38 25.33
C MET A 155 2.57 -21.50 26.02
N LYS A 156 3.36 -21.20 27.06
CA LYS A 156 4.16 -22.22 27.77
C LYS A 156 3.36 -23.46 28.22
N PRO A 157 2.15 -23.32 28.80
CA PRO A 157 1.34 -24.50 29.18
C PRO A 157 0.90 -25.35 27.99
N LEU A 158 0.66 -24.73 26.81
CA LEU A 158 0.29 -25.43 25.56
C LEU A 158 1.44 -26.30 25.04
N ALA A 159 2.67 -25.81 25.10
CA ALA A 159 3.86 -26.56 24.69
C ALA A 159 4.06 -27.87 25.51
N SER A 160 3.49 -27.95 26.71
CA SER A 160 3.51 -29.14 27.55
C SER A 160 2.30 -30.06 27.36
N SER A 161 1.31 -29.66 26.54
CA SER A 161 0.10 -30.48 26.31
C SER A 161 0.37 -31.57 25.27
N PRO A 162 0.18 -32.86 25.57
CA PRO A 162 0.41 -33.96 24.63
C PRO A 162 -0.42 -33.84 23.34
N PHE A 163 -1.67 -33.41 23.47
CA PHE A 163 -2.57 -33.19 22.34
C PHE A 163 -2.01 -32.13 21.40
N PHE A 164 -1.52 -31.02 21.96
CA PHE A 164 -1.00 -29.91 21.20
C PHE A 164 0.34 -30.25 20.50
N VAL A 165 1.22 -30.95 21.20
CA VAL A 165 2.50 -31.44 20.64
C VAL A 165 2.25 -32.43 19.49
N ASP A 166 1.29 -33.36 19.60
CA ASP A 166 0.92 -34.29 18.53
C ASP A 166 0.35 -33.52 17.29
N MET A 167 -0.54 -32.58 17.54
CA MET A 167 -1.10 -31.73 16.45
C MET A 167 -0.01 -30.98 15.70
N ILE A 168 0.92 -30.37 16.42
CA ILE A 168 2.04 -29.63 15.85
C ILE A 168 3.02 -30.56 15.15
N GLY A 169 3.30 -31.73 15.72
CA GLY A 169 4.10 -32.75 15.07
C GLY A 169 3.55 -33.14 13.69
N LYS A 170 2.22 -33.26 13.56
CA LYS A 170 1.57 -33.51 12.26
C LYS A 170 1.78 -32.38 11.28
N VAL A 171 1.65 -31.13 11.73
CA VAL A 171 1.91 -29.95 10.88
C VAL A 171 3.38 -29.90 10.45
N ALA A 172 4.31 -30.17 11.35
CA ALA A 172 5.75 -30.18 11.07
C ALA A 172 6.17 -31.29 10.10
N HIS A 173 5.50 -32.45 10.15
CA HIS A 173 5.83 -33.59 9.26
C HIS A 173 5.13 -33.56 7.91
N ILE A 174 4.10 -32.76 7.73
CA ILE A 174 3.34 -32.63 6.48
C ILE A 174 3.50 -31.19 5.94
N PRO A 175 4.53 -30.92 5.11
CA PRO A 175 4.82 -29.54 4.66
C PRO A 175 3.65 -28.83 4.01
N VAL A 176 2.82 -29.54 3.22
CA VAL A 176 1.62 -28.97 2.58
C VAL A 176 0.61 -28.47 3.63
N LEU A 177 0.46 -29.20 4.75
CA LEU A 177 -0.40 -28.78 5.84
C LEU A 177 0.16 -27.52 6.53
N GLY A 178 1.48 -27.43 6.70
CA GLY A 178 2.13 -26.22 7.19
C GLY A 178 1.85 -25.00 6.32
N VAL A 179 1.94 -25.14 4.99
CA VAL A 179 1.57 -24.09 4.05
C VAL A 179 0.11 -23.70 4.19
N ALA A 180 -0.81 -24.66 4.27
CA ALA A 180 -2.24 -24.39 4.44
C ALA A 180 -2.52 -23.63 5.76
N VAL A 181 -1.89 -24.03 6.86
CA VAL A 181 -2.03 -23.35 8.17
C VAL A 181 -1.52 -21.92 8.08
N GLY A 182 -0.32 -21.69 7.56
CA GLY A 182 0.25 -20.33 7.41
C GLY A 182 -0.61 -19.43 6.53
N ALA A 183 -1.07 -19.94 5.38
CA ALA A 183 -1.94 -19.22 4.48
C ALA A 183 -3.28 -18.84 5.13
N LEU A 184 -3.91 -19.79 5.83
CA LEU A 184 -5.18 -19.54 6.52
C LEU A 184 -5.02 -18.53 7.66
N MET A 185 -3.96 -18.66 8.47
CA MET A 185 -3.68 -17.69 9.54
C MET A 185 -3.57 -16.28 9.00
N THR A 186 -2.78 -16.07 7.94
CA THR A 186 -2.58 -14.75 7.35
C THR A 186 -3.83 -14.22 6.65
N LEU A 187 -4.61 -15.10 6.02
CA LEU A 187 -5.89 -14.74 5.43
C LEU A 187 -6.89 -14.22 6.47
N VAL A 188 -6.93 -14.85 7.65
CA VAL A 188 -7.84 -14.45 8.74
C VAL A 188 -7.33 -13.20 9.45
N VAL A 189 -6.05 -13.16 9.81
CA VAL A 189 -5.44 -12.04 10.55
C VAL A 189 -5.20 -10.83 9.64
N GLN A 190 -5.05 -11.05 8.33
CA GLN A 190 -4.71 -10.06 7.30
C GLN A 190 -3.41 -9.29 7.58
N SER A 191 -2.51 -9.90 8.35
CA SER A 191 -1.22 -9.34 8.74
C SER A 191 -0.15 -10.43 8.76
N SER A 192 0.71 -10.43 7.75
CA SER A 192 1.86 -11.36 7.70
C SER A 192 2.83 -11.13 8.86
N SER A 193 3.04 -9.86 9.24
CA SER A 193 3.89 -9.55 10.39
C SER A 193 3.36 -10.16 11.70
N ALA A 194 2.04 -10.15 11.90
CA ALA A 194 1.42 -10.78 13.07
C ALA A 194 1.52 -12.31 13.00
N THR A 195 1.28 -12.91 11.84
CA THR A 195 1.44 -14.36 11.64
C THR A 195 2.87 -14.81 11.90
N ILE A 196 3.86 -14.09 11.38
CA ILE A 196 5.28 -14.40 11.63
C ILE A 196 5.65 -14.22 13.11
N ALA A 197 5.13 -13.17 13.78
CA ALA A 197 5.36 -12.98 15.22
C ALA A 197 4.82 -14.16 16.05
N VAL A 198 3.61 -14.62 15.73
CA VAL A 198 3.02 -15.81 16.36
C VAL A 198 3.86 -17.05 16.07
N LEU A 199 4.29 -17.26 14.82
CA LEU A 199 5.14 -18.39 14.43
C LEU A 199 6.49 -18.37 15.16
N GLN A 200 7.17 -17.23 15.21
CA GLN A 200 8.45 -17.09 15.90
C GLN A 200 8.33 -17.33 17.40
N ASN A 201 7.28 -16.76 18.01
CA ASN A 201 6.99 -16.96 19.42
C ASN A 201 6.69 -18.43 19.72
N PHE A 202 5.87 -19.05 18.88
CA PHE A 202 5.49 -20.45 18.99
C PHE A 202 6.70 -21.38 18.84
N ALA A 203 7.52 -21.16 17.81
CA ALA A 203 8.74 -21.94 17.58
C ALA A 203 9.76 -21.80 18.71
N SER A 204 9.75 -20.69 19.46
CA SER A 204 10.62 -20.46 20.62
C SER A 204 10.15 -21.18 21.88
N GLN A 205 9.03 -21.90 21.85
CA GLN A 205 8.61 -22.74 22.97
C GLN A 205 9.42 -24.04 22.99
N ALA A 206 9.92 -24.39 24.17
CA ALA A 206 10.71 -25.60 24.38
C ALA A 206 9.83 -26.85 24.37
N GLY A 207 10.32 -27.88 23.74
CA GLY A 207 9.80 -29.24 23.90
C GLY A 207 10.09 -29.80 25.28
N PRO A 208 9.77 -31.11 25.53
CA PRO A 208 9.94 -31.74 26.82
C PRO A 208 11.40 -31.79 27.34
N ASP A 209 12.38 -31.65 26.44
CA ASP A 209 13.81 -31.60 26.74
C ASP A 209 14.33 -30.21 27.17
N GLY A 210 13.49 -29.18 27.08
CA GLY A 210 13.81 -27.81 27.42
C GLY A 210 14.78 -27.10 26.47
N VAL A 211 15.23 -27.73 25.38
CA VAL A 211 16.30 -27.26 24.50
C VAL A 211 15.89 -27.20 23.02
N THR A 212 15.10 -28.19 22.57
CA THR A 212 14.60 -28.26 21.21
C THR A 212 13.28 -27.49 21.07
N SER A 213 13.07 -26.93 19.87
CA SER A 213 11.81 -26.27 19.52
C SER A 213 10.69 -27.30 19.32
N ILE A 214 9.47 -26.98 19.74
CA ILE A 214 8.30 -27.83 19.50
C ILE A 214 7.96 -28.07 18.03
N ILE A 215 8.44 -27.23 17.12
CA ILE A 215 8.16 -27.35 15.67
C ILE A 215 9.42 -27.49 14.84
N GLY A 216 10.57 -27.00 15.32
CA GLY A 216 11.83 -26.96 14.60
C GLY A 216 11.79 -26.07 13.35
N LEU A 217 12.97 -25.72 12.82
CA LEU A 217 13.04 -24.83 11.67
C LEU A 217 12.42 -25.45 10.39
N ALA A 218 12.61 -26.76 10.19
CA ALA A 218 12.05 -27.45 9.03
C ALA A 218 10.50 -27.51 9.06
N GLY A 219 9.88 -27.51 10.24
CA GLY A 219 8.43 -27.40 10.40
C GLY A 219 7.91 -25.97 10.29
N ALA A 220 8.71 -24.97 10.70
CA ALA A 220 8.34 -23.57 10.63
C ALA A 220 8.39 -23.00 9.18
N ILE A 221 9.33 -23.45 8.34
CA ILE A 221 9.48 -22.98 6.95
C ILE A 221 8.18 -23.16 6.14
N PRO A 222 7.50 -24.30 6.10
CA PRO A 222 6.24 -24.43 5.37
C PRO A 222 5.15 -23.44 5.81
N ILE A 223 5.03 -23.17 7.11
CA ILE A 223 4.07 -22.18 7.64
C ILE A 223 4.43 -20.78 7.15
N LEU A 224 5.72 -20.43 7.16
CA LEU A 224 6.23 -19.18 6.60
C LEU A 224 5.92 -19.03 5.10
N LEU A 225 6.09 -20.10 4.31
CA LEU A 225 5.72 -20.11 2.90
C LEU A 225 4.22 -19.88 2.70
N GLY A 226 3.40 -20.48 3.57
CA GLY A 226 1.97 -20.26 3.60
C GLY A 226 1.58 -18.83 3.95
N ASP A 227 2.23 -18.23 4.94
CA ASP A 227 2.05 -16.83 5.30
C ASP A 227 2.27 -15.89 4.10
N ASN A 228 3.33 -16.11 3.34
CA ASN A 228 3.62 -15.33 2.13
C ASN A 228 2.52 -15.48 1.06
N ILE A 229 1.96 -16.69 0.89
CA ILE A 229 0.80 -16.90 -0.02
C ILE A 229 -0.43 -16.16 0.53
N GLY A 230 -0.73 -16.30 1.82
CA GLY A 230 -1.88 -15.67 2.48
C GLY A 230 -1.90 -14.15 2.33
N THR A 231 -0.73 -13.53 2.36
CA THR A 231 -0.57 -12.07 2.20
C THR A 231 -1.10 -11.56 0.85
N THR A 232 -1.10 -12.41 -0.19
CA THR A 232 -1.53 -12.00 -1.53
C THR A 232 -3.03 -11.70 -1.63
N ILE A 233 -3.84 -12.18 -0.69
CA ILE A 233 -5.30 -11.96 -0.71
C ILE A 233 -5.64 -10.47 -0.62
N THR A 234 -4.88 -9.68 0.14
CA THR A 234 -5.11 -8.23 0.26
C THR A 234 -4.92 -7.52 -1.08
N ALA A 235 -3.91 -7.95 -1.86
CA ALA A 235 -3.68 -7.45 -3.22
C ALA A 235 -4.85 -7.80 -4.17
N VAL A 236 -5.31 -9.05 -4.11
CA VAL A 236 -6.44 -9.52 -4.93
C VAL A 236 -7.70 -8.72 -4.59
N LEU A 237 -8.03 -8.58 -3.31
CA LEU A 237 -9.19 -7.81 -2.87
C LEU A 237 -9.09 -6.33 -3.27
N ALA A 238 -7.90 -5.73 -3.15
CA ALA A 238 -7.67 -4.34 -3.55
C ALA A 238 -7.85 -4.14 -5.07
N SER A 239 -7.55 -5.15 -5.87
CA SER A 239 -7.64 -5.08 -7.34
C SER A 239 -9.06 -5.25 -7.90
N ILE A 240 -10.04 -5.60 -7.06
CA ILE A 240 -11.45 -5.74 -7.47
C ILE A 240 -11.98 -4.36 -7.84
N GLY A 241 -12.56 -4.25 -9.04
CA GLY A 241 -13.07 -2.99 -9.59
C GLY A 241 -12.01 -2.08 -10.20
N GLN A 242 -10.72 -2.43 -10.13
CA GLN A 242 -9.61 -1.67 -10.68
C GLN A 242 -9.31 -2.02 -12.15
N SER A 243 -8.40 -1.27 -12.78
CA SER A 243 -7.95 -1.49 -14.16
C SER A 243 -7.38 -2.90 -14.37
N LYS A 244 -7.30 -3.35 -15.62
CA LYS A 244 -6.76 -4.67 -15.95
C LYS A 244 -5.31 -4.84 -15.51
N ASP A 245 -4.48 -3.80 -15.69
CA ASP A 245 -3.08 -3.85 -15.27
C ASP A 245 -2.94 -3.82 -13.75
N ALA A 246 -3.83 -3.14 -13.03
CA ALA A 246 -3.92 -3.23 -11.58
C ALA A 246 -4.25 -4.66 -11.10
N ARG A 247 -5.18 -5.35 -11.76
CA ARG A 247 -5.48 -6.76 -11.49
C ARG A 247 -4.29 -7.66 -11.84
N ARG A 248 -3.63 -7.45 -12.99
CA ARG A 248 -2.40 -8.17 -13.39
C ARG A 248 -1.29 -7.99 -12.34
N THR A 249 -1.19 -6.80 -11.76
CA THR A 249 -0.25 -6.50 -10.67
C THR A 249 -0.54 -7.34 -9.42
N ALA A 250 -1.80 -7.47 -9.00
CA ALA A 250 -2.19 -8.33 -7.89
C ALA A 250 -1.88 -9.82 -8.18
N PHE A 251 -2.16 -10.29 -9.40
CA PHE A 251 -1.81 -11.65 -9.79
C PHE A 251 -0.29 -11.89 -9.88
N ALA A 252 0.51 -10.87 -10.22
CA ALA A 252 1.98 -10.99 -10.17
C ALA A 252 2.46 -11.27 -8.73
N HIS A 253 1.86 -10.64 -7.72
CA HIS A 253 2.13 -10.93 -6.32
C HIS A 253 1.80 -12.38 -5.95
N CYS A 254 0.65 -12.90 -6.45
CA CYS A 254 0.30 -14.32 -6.28
C CYS A 254 1.31 -15.25 -6.97
N VAL A 255 1.68 -14.98 -8.21
CA VAL A 255 2.65 -15.79 -8.99
C VAL A 255 3.99 -15.85 -8.27
N PHE A 256 4.50 -14.72 -7.75
CA PHE A 256 5.74 -14.67 -7.00
C PHE A 256 5.70 -15.60 -5.77
N ASN A 257 4.70 -15.44 -4.91
CA ASN A 257 4.64 -16.19 -3.66
C ASN A 257 4.30 -17.67 -3.87
N ILE A 258 3.38 -18.00 -4.79
CA ILE A 258 3.01 -19.39 -5.07
C ILE A 258 4.16 -20.13 -5.74
N SER A 259 4.82 -19.55 -6.76
CA SER A 259 5.95 -20.18 -7.42
C SER A 259 7.11 -20.42 -6.47
N GLY A 260 7.38 -19.43 -5.58
CA GLY A 260 8.38 -19.56 -4.54
C GLY A 260 8.05 -20.65 -3.53
N ALA A 261 6.80 -20.68 -3.04
CA ALA A 261 6.37 -21.71 -2.11
C ALA A 261 6.49 -23.11 -2.71
N ILE A 262 6.08 -23.30 -3.96
CA ILE A 262 6.25 -24.57 -4.67
C ILE A 262 7.74 -24.97 -4.74
N LEU A 263 8.61 -24.06 -5.17
CA LEU A 263 10.04 -24.31 -5.28
C LEU A 263 10.65 -24.72 -3.92
N PHE A 264 10.40 -23.92 -2.89
CA PHE A 264 11.02 -24.12 -1.57
C PHE A 264 10.39 -25.29 -0.80
N LEU A 265 9.15 -25.69 -1.14
CA LEU A 265 8.52 -26.87 -0.54
C LEU A 265 9.31 -28.15 -0.84
N PHE A 266 9.90 -28.26 -2.03
CA PHE A 266 10.82 -29.36 -2.35
C PHE A 266 12.20 -29.22 -1.69
N LEU A 267 12.57 -28.02 -1.26
CA LEU A 267 13.87 -27.68 -0.71
C LEU A 267 13.85 -27.45 0.80
N VAL A 268 12.76 -27.78 1.51
CA VAL A 268 12.59 -27.46 2.96
C VAL A 268 13.79 -27.92 3.77
N LYS A 269 14.21 -29.18 3.64
CA LYS A 269 15.33 -29.75 4.43
C LYS A 269 16.68 -29.11 4.09
N PRO A 270 17.15 -29.05 2.81
CA PRO A 270 18.41 -28.41 2.48
C PRO A 270 18.39 -26.90 2.76
N TYR A 271 17.23 -26.25 2.61
CA TYR A 271 17.08 -24.84 2.95
C TYR A 271 17.17 -24.59 4.45
N ALA A 272 16.51 -25.41 5.28
CA ALA A 272 16.65 -25.36 6.73
C ALA A 272 18.10 -25.52 7.17
N ALA A 273 18.82 -26.51 6.60
CA ALA A 273 20.25 -26.72 6.88
C ALA A 273 21.11 -25.50 6.50
N LEU A 274 20.87 -24.91 5.34
CA LEU A 274 21.57 -23.69 4.91
C LEU A 274 21.31 -22.53 5.89
N ILE A 275 20.05 -22.31 6.27
CA ILE A 275 19.68 -21.23 7.21
C ILE A 275 20.31 -21.48 8.58
N GLN A 276 20.30 -22.71 9.06
CA GLN A 276 20.98 -23.07 10.32
C GLN A 276 22.49 -22.84 10.22
N PHE A 277 23.10 -23.09 9.05
CA PHE A 277 24.52 -22.88 8.85
C PHE A 277 24.91 -21.40 8.94
N ILE A 278 24.14 -20.50 8.32
CA ILE A 278 24.43 -19.05 8.26
C ILE A 278 23.91 -18.28 9.49
N SER A 279 23.10 -18.91 10.34
CA SER A 279 22.49 -18.27 11.52
C SER A 279 23.31 -18.47 12.79
N PRO A 280 23.07 -17.67 13.85
CA PRO A 280 23.71 -17.88 15.15
C PRO A 280 23.54 -19.31 15.65
N LYS A 281 24.54 -19.79 16.38
CA LYS A 281 24.54 -21.11 17.02
C LYS A 281 24.10 -21.01 18.46
N GLY A 282 23.48 -22.06 18.98
CA GLY A 282 22.98 -22.13 20.38
C GLY A 282 21.91 -23.21 20.50
N ASN A 283 21.24 -23.24 21.65
CA ASN A 283 20.06 -24.07 21.82
C ASN A 283 18.99 -23.67 20.82
N GLU A 284 18.28 -24.62 20.25
CA GLU A 284 17.33 -24.37 19.17
C GLU A 284 16.28 -23.34 19.57
N VAL A 285 15.69 -23.45 20.74
CA VAL A 285 14.69 -22.48 21.29
C VAL A 285 15.22 -21.05 21.39
N ASP A 286 16.53 -20.90 21.54
CA ASP A 286 17.17 -19.59 21.67
C ASP A 286 17.44 -18.90 20.34
N VAL A 287 17.66 -19.67 19.29
CA VAL A 287 18.10 -19.15 17.99
C VAL A 287 17.04 -19.25 16.90
N ILE A 288 16.00 -20.07 17.09
CA ILE A 288 15.01 -20.40 16.06
C ILE A 288 14.24 -19.17 15.55
N SER A 289 13.93 -18.21 16.42
CA SER A 289 13.27 -16.97 15.99
C SER A 289 14.12 -16.21 14.96
N ARG A 290 15.44 -16.13 15.20
CA ARG A 290 16.39 -15.54 14.24
C ARG A 290 16.53 -16.39 12.97
N GLN A 291 16.52 -17.70 13.10
CA GLN A 291 16.56 -18.61 11.95
C GLN A 291 15.32 -18.48 11.08
N ILE A 292 14.13 -18.34 11.65
CA ILE A 292 12.87 -18.08 10.92
C ILE A 292 12.95 -16.74 10.19
N ALA A 293 13.45 -15.68 10.85
CA ALA A 293 13.64 -14.38 10.21
C ALA A 293 14.62 -14.45 9.03
N ASN A 294 15.74 -15.16 9.20
CA ASN A 294 16.71 -15.39 8.13
C ASN A 294 16.12 -16.22 6.99
N ALA A 295 15.32 -17.25 7.30
CA ALA A 295 14.59 -18.02 6.30
C ALA A 295 13.60 -17.15 5.53
N HIS A 296 12.88 -16.24 6.19
CA HIS A 296 11.98 -15.31 5.54
C HIS A 296 12.71 -14.36 4.61
N THR A 297 13.80 -13.76 5.07
CA THR A 297 14.64 -12.88 4.24
C THR A 297 15.29 -13.63 3.09
N GLY A 298 15.87 -14.80 3.35
CA GLY A 298 16.53 -15.63 2.35
C GLY A 298 15.57 -16.07 1.23
N PHE A 299 14.35 -16.49 1.59
CA PHE A 299 13.31 -16.83 0.63
C PHE A 299 12.98 -15.65 -0.30
N ASN A 300 12.59 -14.50 0.28
CA ASN A 300 12.17 -13.35 -0.50
C ASN A 300 13.32 -12.78 -1.35
N LEU A 301 14.54 -12.76 -0.83
CA LEU A 301 15.71 -12.31 -1.57
C LEU A 301 16.01 -13.26 -2.74
N THR A 302 16.01 -14.57 -2.52
CA THR A 302 16.26 -15.57 -3.57
C THR A 302 15.20 -15.48 -4.65
N MET A 303 13.93 -15.43 -4.29
CA MET A 303 12.85 -15.33 -5.26
C MET A 303 12.90 -14.02 -6.05
N THR A 304 13.25 -12.91 -5.39
CA THR A 304 13.44 -11.62 -6.08
C THR A 304 14.59 -11.70 -7.09
N LEU A 305 15.74 -12.28 -6.72
CA LEU A 305 16.87 -12.47 -7.63
C LEU A 305 16.51 -13.34 -8.84
N ILE A 306 15.68 -14.37 -8.65
CA ILE A 306 15.17 -15.21 -9.75
C ILE A 306 14.23 -14.42 -10.65
N TRP A 307 13.29 -13.66 -10.07
CA TRP A 307 12.24 -13.00 -10.83
C TRP A 307 12.65 -11.66 -11.46
N ILE A 308 13.68 -10.95 -10.96
CA ILE A 308 14.16 -9.69 -11.59
C ILE A 308 14.43 -9.89 -13.09
N PRO A 309 15.29 -10.83 -13.53
CA PRO A 309 15.54 -11.04 -14.95
C PRO A 309 14.32 -11.63 -15.68
N LEU A 310 13.39 -12.24 -14.97
CA LEU A 310 12.18 -12.88 -15.49
C LEU A 310 10.93 -11.97 -15.43
N ILE A 311 11.06 -10.68 -15.10
CA ILE A 311 9.93 -9.75 -15.13
C ILE A 311 9.17 -9.80 -16.47
N PRO A 312 9.81 -9.82 -17.66
CA PRO A 312 9.07 -9.95 -18.92
C PRO A 312 8.28 -11.26 -19.03
N VAL A 313 8.75 -12.34 -18.43
CA VAL A 313 8.05 -13.62 -18.38
C VAL A 313 6.84 -13.52 -17.44
N MET A 314 7.03 -12.91 -16.26
CA MET A 314 5.92 -12.66 -15.32
C MET A 314 4.83 -11.81 -15.95
N VAL A 315 5.18 -10.76 -16.70
CA VAL A 315 4.22 -9.95 -17.46
C VAL A 315 3.41 -10.82 -18.41
N LYS A 316 4.07 -11.70 -19.19
CA LYS A 316 3.37 -12.62 -20.10
C LYS A 316 2.41 -13.56 -19.36
N ILE A 317 2.84 -14.09 -18.21
CA ILE A 317 2.01 -14.99 -17.39
C ILE A 317 0.75 -14.23 -16.91
N VAL A 318 0.90 -13.05 -16.31
CA VAL A 318 -0.25 -12.32 -15.76
C VAL A 318 -1.16 -11.76 -16.85
N MET A 319 -0.64 -11.41 -18.03
CA MET A 319 -1.44 -11.06 -19.19
C MET A 319 -2.30 -12.24 -19.69
N LYS A 320 -1.77 -13.46 -19.59
CA LYS A 320 -2.53 -14.68 -19.92
C LYS A 320 -3.58 -15.02 -18.86
N LEU A 321 -3.28 -14.78 -17.58
CA LEU A 321 -4.22 -15.01 -16.47
C LEU A 321 -5.35 -13.97 -16.47
N VAL A 322 -5.05 -12.73 -16.86
CA VAL A 322 -6.02 -11.63 -16.97
C VAL A 322 -5.98 -11.10 -18.41
N PRO A 323 -6.66 -11.78 -19.34
CA PRO A 323 -6.64 -11.41 -20.75
C PRO A 323 -7.37 -10.08 -21.01
N GLU A 324 -7.01 -9.46 -22.11
CA GLU A 324 -7.67 -8.26 -22.63
C GLU A 324 -9.01 -8.64 -23.28
N LYS A 325 -10.09 -8.60 -22.49
CA LYS A 325 -11.41 -8.54 -23.09
C LYS A 325 -11.72 -7.08 -23.41
N THR A 326 -11.97 -6.77 -24.65
CA THR A 326 -12.44 -5.47 -25.13
C THR A 326 -13.81 -5.18 -24.51
N SER A 327 -13.83 -4.63 -23.32
CA SER A 327 -14.96 -3.85 -22.80
C SER A 327 -14.41 -2.47 -22.50
N VAL A 328 -14.62 -1.56 -23.41
CA VAL A 328 -14.60 -0.13 -23.12
C VAL A 328 -15.73 0.06 -22.10
N THR A 329 -15.39 0.10 -20.82
CA THR A 329 -16.33 0.60 -19.83
C THR A 329 -16.33 2.11 -20.09
N GLU A 330 -17.34 2.61 -20.77
CA GLU A 330 -17.62 4.04 -20.83
C GLU A 330 -17.75 4.50 -19.38
N ILE A 331 -16.76 5.24 -18.91
CA ILE A 331 -16.85 5.90 -17.60
C ILE A 331 -17.97 6.91 -17.76
N ALA A 332 -19.02 6.77 -16.95
CA ALA A 332 -20.14 7.70 -17.01
C ALA A 332 -19.62 9.13 -16.85
N MET A 333 -20.06 10.03 -17.75
CA MET A 333 -19.64 11.42 -17.74
C MET A 333 -19.78 12.04 -16.34
N GLY A 334 -18.69 12.63 -15.82
CA GLY A 334 -18.67 13.25 -14.50
C GLY A 334 -18.30 12.33 -13.32
N GLN A 335 -17.93 11.06 -13.56
CA GLN A 335 -17.33 10.24 -12.51
C GLN A 335 -15.82 10.45 -12.43
N PRO A 336 -15.22 10.48 -11.22
CA PRO A 336 -13.76 10.54 -11.08
C PRO A 336 -13.12 9.28 -11.65
N MET A 337 -12.03 9.47 -12.38
CA MET A 337 -11.31 8.38 -13.04
C MET A 337 -10.16 7.86 -12.20
N TYR A 338 -9.55 8.72 -11.41
CA TYR A 338 -8.30 8.41 -10.70
C TYR A 338 -8.48 8.29 -9.19
N LEU A 339 -9.53 8.85 -8.59
CA LEU A 339 -9.72 8.83 -7.14
C LEU A 339 -10.07 7.41 -6.65
N ASP A 340 -9.25 6.89 -5.72
CA ASP A 340 -9.47 5.59 -5.08
C ASP A 340 -9.59 5.76 -3.57
N THR A 341 -10.77 5.52 -3.02
CA THR A 341 -11.04 5.63 -1.57
C THR A 341 -10.20 4.70 -0.70
N LYS A 342 -9.69 3.61 -1.26
CA LYS A 342 -8.77 2.68 -0.57
C LYS A 342 -7.41 3.29 -0.24
N LEU A 343 -7.06 4.40 -0.90
CA LEU A 343 -5.79 5.10 -0.70
C LEU A 343 -5.90 6.32 0.23
N ILE A 344 -7.08 6.64 0.77
CA ILE A 344 -7.28 7.78 1.66
C ILE A 344 -6.34 7.72 2.87
N SER A 345 -6.12 6.52 3.44
CA SER A 345 -5.19 6.31 4.55
C SER A 345 -3.70 6.42 4.18
N GLN A 346 -3.37 6.65 2.89
CA GLN A 346 -2.01 6.78 2.38
C GLN A 346 -1.82 8.15 1.71
N PRO A 347 -1.58 9.23 2.47
CA PRO A 347 -1.68 10.61 1.99
C PRO A 347 -0.83 10.92 0.77
N VAL A 348 0.40 10.38 0.71
CA VAL A 348 1.30 10.63 -0.44
C VAL A 348 0.73 10.04 -1.73
N ALA A 349 0.16 8.84 -1.67
CA ALA A 349 -0.47 8.21 -2.83
C ALA A 349 -1.77 8.93 -3.20
N ALA A 350 -2.62 9.19 -2.21
CA ALA A 350 -3.89 9.89 -2.40
C ALA A 350 -3.70 11.26 -3.05
N MET A 351 -2.72 12.06 -2.62
CA MET A 351 -2.40 13.35 -3.21
C MET A 351 -1.95 13.26 -4.67
N GLN A 352 -1.25 12.19 -5.07
CA GLN A 352 -0.89 11.95 -6.48
C GLN A 352 -2.15 11.71 -7.34
N LEU A 353 -3.13 10.96 -6.81
CA LEU A 353 -4.39 10.73 -7.51
C LEU A 353 -5.22 12.00 -7.64
N VAL A 354 -5.28 12.79 -6.57
CA VAL A 354 -5.93 14.11 -6.56
C VAL A 354 -5.29 15.04 -7.60
N ALA A 355 -3.96 15.14 -7.62
CA ALA A 355 -3.25 15.95 -8.61
C ALA A 355 -3.60 15.53 -10.06
N LYS A 356 -3.68 14.22 -10.31
CA LYS A 356 -4.03 13.70 -11.63
C LYS A 356 -5.48 13.98 -12.02
N GLU A 357 -6.43 13.87 -11.09
CA GLU A 357 -7.82 14.24 -11.36
C GLU A 357 -7.98 15.75 -11.57
N THR A 358 -7.22 16.57 -10.84
CA THR A 358 -7.19 18.03 -11.02
C THR A 358 -6.62 18.40 -12.40
N LEU A 359 -5.56 17.72 -12.87
CA LEU A 359 -5.06 17.91 -14.23
C LEU A 359 -6.11 17.56 -15.28
N ARG A 360 -6.87 16.47 -15.08
CA ARG A 360 -8.00 16.13 -15.96
C ARG A 360 -9.07 17.21 -15.99
N CYS A 361 -9.33 17.88 -14.87
CA CYS A 361 -10.24 19.04 -14.85
C CYS A 361 -9.67 20.21 -15.68
N ALA A 362 -8.36 20.44 -15.63
CA ALA A 362 -7.71 21.44 -16.47
C ALA A 362 -7.79 21.10 -17.97
N ASP A 363 -7.58 19.81 -18.34
CA ASP A 363 -7.73 19.33 -19.73
C ASP A 363 -9.16 19.57 -20.25
N ILE A 364 -10.19 19.33 -19.41
CA ILE A 364 -11.59 19.61 -19.78
C ILE A 364 -11.80 21.10 -20.03
N VAL A 365 -11.24 21.98 -19.20
CA VAL A 365 -11.34 23.43 -19.38
C VAL A 365 -10.62 23.87 -20.66
N GLU A 366 -9.46 23.29 -20.98
CA GLU A 366 -8.75 23.54 -22.22
C GLU A 366 -9.61 23.16 -23.45
N GLU A 367 -10.25 21.99 -23.42
CA GLU A 367 -11.19 21.55 -24.45
C GLU A 367 -12.40 22.47 -24.57
N MET A 368 -12.94 22.95 -23.44
CA MET A 368 -14.01 23.94 -23.43
C MET A 368 -13.62 25.24 -24.11
N PHE A 369 -12.37 25.72 -23.95
CA PHE A 369 -11.86 26.90 -24.67
C PHE A 369 -11.81 26.68 -26.18
N VAL A 370 -11.33 25.51 -26.61
CA VAL A 370 -11.26 25.17 -28.05
C VAL A 370 -12.68 25.14 -28.65
N ASN A 371 -13.60 24.47 -27.95
CA ASN A 371 -15.00 24.36 -28.37
C ASN A 371 -15.72 25.71 -28.39
N LEU A 372 -15.44 26.61 -27.44
CA LEU A 372 -15.97 27.96 -27.41
C LEU A 372 -15.54 28.74 -28.66
N HIS A 373 -14.26 28.65 -29.08
CA HIS A 373 -13.75 29.28 -30.27
C HIS A 373 -14.48 28.78 -31.53
N GLU A 374 -14.69 27.48 -31.64
CA GLU A 374 -15.46 26.90 -32.75
C GLU A 374 -16.94 27.32 -32.74
N CYS A 375 -17.54 27.49 -31.55
CA CYS A 375 -18.93 27.96 -31.38
C CYS A 375 -19.10 29.37 -31.91
N ILE A 376 -18.13 30.25 -31.65
CA ILE A 376 -18.10 31.66 -32.16
C ILE A 376 -17.99 31.68 -33.67
N ASP A 377 -17.15 30.86 -34.27
CA ASP A 377 -16.84 30.89 -35.70
C ASP A 377 -17.91 30.22 -36.59
N LYS A 378 -18.55 29.13 -36.13
CA LYS A 378 -19.34 28.21 -36.94
C LYS A 378 -20.85 28.17 -36.66
N ASN A 379 -21.38 28.91 -35.69
CA ASN A 379 -22.80 28.85 -35.25
C ASN A 379 -23.29 27.41 -34.92
N GLY A 380 -22.45 26.59 -34.28
CA GLY A 380 -22.69 25.15 -34.03
C GLY A 380 -23.56 24.86 -32.83
N LYS A 381 -24.85 24.59 -33.00
CA LYS A 381 -25.77 24.20 -31.93
C LYS A 381 -25.35 22.92 -31.14
N ASN A 382 -24.62 22.01 -31.78
CA ASN A 382 -24.12 20.79 -31.10
C ASN A 382 -23.04 21.12 -30.07
N ILE A 383 -22.20 22.13 -30.37
CA ILE A 383 -21.10 22.57 -29.50
C ILE A 383 -21.63 23.22 -28.20
N GLU A 384 -22.78 23.91 -28.26
CA GLU A 384 -23.43 24.48 -27.05
C GLU A 384 -23.75 23.37 -26.02
N ASN A 385 -24.32 22.25 -26.49
CA ASN A 385 -24.66 21.13 -25.60
C ASN A 385 -23.41 20.44 -25.03
N GLU A 386 -22.36 20.25 -25.86
CA GLU A 386 -21.10 19.68 -25.42
C GLU A 386 -20.41 20.51 -24.34
N LEU A 387 -20.43 21.84 -24.49
CA LEU A 387 -19.89 22.77 -23.49
C LEU A 387 -20.68 22.75 -22.17
N GLU A 388 -22.01 22.65 -22.25
CA GLU A 388 -22.84 22.50 -21.04
C GLU A 388 -22.58 21.17 -20.33
N GLU A 389 -22.45 20.06 -21.08
CA GLU A 389 -22.10 18.75 -20.53
C GLU A 389 -20.71 18.75 -19.90
N SER A 390 -19.74 19.44 -20.50
CA SER A 390 -18.38 19.60 -19.98
C SER A 390 -18.40 20.40 -18.67
N ALA A 391 -19.16 21.50 -18.59
CA ALA A 391 -19.31 22.30 -17.37
C ALA A 391 -19.96 21.49 -16.23
N GLN A 392 -21.01 20.72 -16.53
CA GLN A 392 -21.63 19.82 -15.55
C GLN A 392 -20.69 18.72 -15.09
N THR A 393 -19.86 18.18 -16.00
CA THR A 393 -18.84 17.19 -15.69
C THR A 393 -17.79 17.76 -14.74
N LEU A 394 -17.29 18.96 -15.04
CA LEU A 394 -16.33 19.68 -14.22
C LEU A 394 -16.83 19.90 -12.80
N GLN A 395 -18.10 20.35 -12.64
CA GLN A 395 -18.72 20.58 -11.33
C GLN A 395 -18.83 19.27 -10.52
N LYS A 396 -19.18 18.13 -11.16
CA LYS A 396 -19.22 16.83 -10.47
C LYS A 396 -17.84 16.39 -10.03
N LEU A 397 -16.81 16.60 -10.85
CA LEU A 397 -15.44 16.30 -10.50
C LEU A 397 -14.93 17.17 -9.36
N TYR A 398 -15.24 18.47 -9.38
CA TYR A 398 -14.95 19.40 -8.30
C TYR A 398 -15.49 18.89 -6.95
N VAL A 399 -16.76 18.50 -6.90
CA VAL A 399 -17.39 17.94 -5.68
C VAL A 399 -16.67 16.66 -5.27
N SER A 400 -16.40 15.75 -6.21
CA SER A 400 -15.77 14.46 -5.91
C SER A 400 -14.35 14.61 -5.35
N ILE A 401 -13.56 15.55 -5.90
CA ILE A 401 -12.20 15.83 -5.42
C ILE A 401 -12.25 16.46 -4.02
N ASN A 402 -13.19 17.41 -3.81
CA ASN A 402 -13.36 18.07 -2.53
C ASN A 402 -13.75 17.07 -1.42
N ASP A 403 -14.70 16.18 -1.70
CA ASP A 403 -15.14 15.13 -0.78
C ASP A 403 -14.00 14.14 -0.47
N TYR A 404 -13.18 13.81 -1.47
CA TYR A 404 -12.03 12.95 -1.29
C TYR A 404 -10.97 13.59 -0.38
N LEU A 405 -10.66 14.88 -0.59
CA LEU A 405 -9.76 15.64 0.27
C LEU A 405 -10.31 15.79 1.69
N ALA A 406 -11.60 16.07 1.83
CA ALA A 406 -12.27 16.14 3.14
C ALA A 406 -12.16 14.80 3.89
N SER A 407 -12.31 13.69 3.19
CA SER A 407 -12.13 12.35 3.76
C SER A 407 -10.69 12.12 4.24
N MET A 408 -9.67 12.60 3.50
CA MET A 408 -8.27 12.53 3.93
C MET A 408 -8.01 13.36 5.21
N TYR A 409 -8.67 14.52 5.37
CA TYR A 409 -8.59 15.31 6.61
C TYR A 409 -9.25 14.59 7.79
N SER A 410 -10.36 13.92 7.58
CA SER A 410 -11.10 13.23 8.65
C SER A 410 -10.34 12.01 9.20
N GLU A 411 -9.54 11.34 8.39
CA GLU A 411 -8.65 10.24 8.80
C GLU A 411 -7.48 10.72 9.71
N GLY A 412 -7.19 12.01 9.74
CA GLY A 412 -6.18 12.62 10.62
C GLY A 412 -4.73 12.18 10.33
N VAL A 413 -4.48 11.62 9.14
CA VAL A 413 -3.17 11.06 8.74
C VAL A 413 -2.26 12.07 8.03
N LEU A 414 -2.76 13.28 7.72
CA LEU A 414 -2.01 14.32 7.02
C LEU A 414 -0.96 14.97 7.92
N THR A 415 0.24 15.17 7.37
CA THR A 415 1.22 16.09 7.97
C THR A 415 0.81 17.54 7.68
N GLU A 416 1.35 18.51 8.44
CA GLU A 416 1.10 19.94 8.22
C GLU A 416 1.43 20.37 6.79
N GLU A 417 2.53 19.87 6.24
CA GLU A 417 2.92 20.14 4.86
C GLU A 417 1.93 19.56 3.83
N GLN A 418 1.47 18.31 4.03
CA GLN A 418 0.47 17.68 3.16
C GLN A 418 -0.88 18.41 3.26
N ALA A 419 -1.27 18.88 4.45
CA ALA A 419 -2.45 19.69 4.63
C ALA A 419 -2.35 21.03 3.87
N SER A 420 -1.17 21.67 3.91
CA SER A 420 -0.92 22.89 3.13
C SER A 420 -0.96 22.64 1.62
N GLN A 421 -0.38 21.52 1.13
CA GLN A 421 -0.44 21.14 -0.28
C GLN A 421 -1.86 20.87 -0.74
N SER A 422 -2.66 20.15 0.05
CA SER A 422 -4.06 19.87 -0.29
C SER A 422 -4.90 21.14 -0.35
N ALA A 423 -4.65 22.10 0.55
CA ALA A 423 -5.28 23.42 0.49
C ALA A 423 -4.90 24.17 -0.81
N GLY A 424 -3.61 24.10 -1.22
CA GLY A 424 -3.15 24.66 -2.50
C GLY A 424 -3.89 24.05 -3.70
N VAL A 425 -4.07 22.75 -3.71
CA VAL A 425 -4.83 22.05 -4.78
C VAL A 425 -6.28 22.49 -4.80
N LEU A 426 -6.92 22.70 -3.63
CA LEU A 426 -8.29 23.21 -3.56
C LEU A 426 -8.44 24.61 -4.16
N TYR A 427 -7.45 25.50 -3.96
CA TYR A 427 -7.46 26.81 -4.60
C TYR A 427 -7.40 26.71 -6.13
N VAL A 428 -6.46 25.89 -6.65
CA VAL A 428 -6.34 25.65 -8.09
C VAL A 428 -7.63 25.04 -8.65
N LEU A 429 -8.22 24.10 -7.94
CA LEU A 429 -9.47 23.45 -8.35
C LEU A 429 -10.65 24.44 -8.36
N CYS A 430 -10.73 25.35 -7.39
CA CYS A 430 -11.72 26.43 -7.37
C CYS A 430 -11.59 27.36 -8.57
N ASP A 431 -10.35 27.70 -8.96
CA ASP A 431 -10.09 28.54 -10.11
C ASP A 431 -10.48 27.83 -11.41
N ILE A 432 -10.15 26.55 -11.57
CA ILE A 432 -10.54 25.72 -12.72
C ILE A 432 -12.08 25.65 -12.83
N ASP A 433 -12.78 25.37 -11.76
CA ASP A 433 -14.25 25.31 -11.74
C ASP A 433 -14.87 26.66 -12.12
N ARG A 434 -14.33 27.75 -11.56
CA ARG A 434 -14.77 29.12 -11.89
C ARG A 434 -14.57 29.46 -13.36
N ILE A 435 -13.46 29.07 -13.96
CA ILE A 435 -13.20 29.24 -15.40
C ILE A 435 -14.27 28.47 -16.19
N GLY A 436 -14.54 27.22 -15.83
CA GLY A 436 -15.58 26.42 -16.49
C GLY A 436 -16.97 27.07 -16.44
N ILE A 437 -17.35 27.61 -15.27
CA ILE A 437 -18.61 28.35 -15.11
C ILE A 437 -18.66 29.58 -16.03
N LEU A 438 -17.59 30.39 -16.06
CA LEU A 438 -17.52 31.58 -16.91
C LEU A 438 -17.59 31.25 -18.40
N LEU A 439 -16.94 30.16 -18.84
CA LEU A 439 -17.02 29.69 -20.22
C LEU A 439 -18.46 29.30 -20.59
N ASN A 440 -19.15 28.59 -19.70
CA ASN A 440 -20.55 28.24 -19.92
C ASN A 440 -21.47 29.46 -19.97
N GLU A 441 -21.24 30.49 -19.15
CA GLU A 441 -21.97 31.77 -19.18
C GLU A 441 -21.76 32.50 -20.51
N ILE A 442 -20.53 32.52 -21.04
CA ILE A 442 -20.21 33.11 -22.33
C ILE A 442 -20.98 32.38 -23.45
N VAL A 443 -20.99 31.06 -23.44
CA VAL A 443 -21.73 30.25 -24.43
C VAL A 443 -23.22 30.54 -24.37
N ASN A 444 -23.80 30.59 -23.18
CA ASN A 444 -25.22 30.92 -23.01
C ASN A 444 -25.55 32.32 -23.53
N THR A 445 -24.65 33.28 -23.32
CA THR A 445 -24.81 34.65 -23.83
C THR A 445 -24.78 34.68 -25.37
N ILE A 446 -23.81 33.98 -25.98
CA ILE A 446 -23.69 33.83 -27.42
C ILE A 446 -24.93 33.15 -28.03
N SER A 447 -25.44 32.12 -27.38
CA SER A 447 -26.63 31.39 -27.83
C SER A 447 -27.88 32.28 -27.83
N VAL A 448 -28.05 33.12 -26.82
CA VAL A 448 -29.16 34.09 -26.74
C VAL A 448 -29.04 35.14 -27.82
N GLU A 449 -27.84 35.66 -28.09
CA GLU A 449 -27.62 36.68 -29.14
C GLU A 449 -27.77 36.11 -30.55
N ASN A 450 -27.30 34.87 -30.79
CA ASN A 450 -27.51 34.17 -32.07
C ASN A 450 -29.01 33.99 -32.40
N LYS A 451 -29.83 33.77 -31.38
CA LYS A 451 -31.30 33.70 -31.51
C LYS A 451 -31.91 35.07 -31.85
N SER A 452 -31.26 36.17 -31.44
CA SER A 452 -31.75 37.54 -31.65
C SER A 452 -31.39 38.14 -33.04
N LYS A 453 -30.70 37.39 -33.92
CA LYS A 453 -30.26 37.79 -35.25
C LYS A 453 -29.24 38.97 -35.28
N HIS A 454 -28.61 39.33 -34.17
CA HIS A 454 -27.51 40.26 -34.14
C HIS A 454 -26.23 39.60 -34.67
N LYS A 455 -25.51 40.29 -35.59
CA LYS A 455 -24.21 39.81 -36.09
C LYS A 455 -23.09 40.62 -35.44
N TYR A 456 -22.13 39.94 -34.85
CA TYR A 456 -20.92 40.58 -34.35
C TYR A 456 -20.13 41.23 -35.48
N SER A 457 -19.52 42.36 -35.21
CA SER A 457 -18.59 42.97 -36.16
C SER A 457 -17.32 42.11 -36.30
N LYS A 458 -16.67 42.18 -37.50
CA LYS A 458 -15.42 41.47 -37.72
C LYS A 458 -14.33 41.84 -36.69
N ASP A 459 -14.36 43.09 -36.22
CA ASP A 459 -13.40 43.60 -35.23
C ASP A 459 -13.69 43.06 -33.82
N ALA A 460 -14.94 42.89 -33.44
CA ALA A 460 -15.33 42.26 -32.19
C ALA A 460 -14.90 40.79 -32.16
N LEU A 461 -15.13 40.03 -33.24
CA LEU A 461 -14.70 38.65 -33.37
C LEU A 461 -13.16 38.51 -33.31
N LYS A 462 -12.42 39.42 -33.93
CA LYS A 462 -10.95 39.48 -33.85
C LYS A 462 -10.48 39.76 -32.42
N ALA A 463 -11.10 40.71 -31.71
CA ALA A 463 -10.72 41.04 -30.34
C ALA A 463 -10.93 39.89 -29.39
N VAL A 464 -12.03 39.15 -29.50
CA VAL A 464 -12.32 37.94 -28.68
C VAL A 464 -11.32 36.84 -29.00
N SER A 465 -11.06 36.56 -30.28
CA SER A 465 -10.07 35.56 -30.71
C SER A 465 -8.65 35.88 -30.20
N TYR A 466 -8.25 37.16 -30.24
CA TYR A 466 -6.93 37.57 -29.74
C TYR A 466 -6.77 37.41 -28.22
N THR A 467 -7.82 37.72 -27.46
CA THR A 467 -7.81 37.57 -25.99
C THR A 467 -7.71 36.13 -25.57
N HIS A 468 -8.37 35.21 -26.29
CA HIS A 468 -8.33 33.76 -26.03
C HIS A 468 -6.97 33.16 -26.40
N LEU A 469 -6.38 33.52 -27.53
CA LEU A 469 -5.04 33.05 -27.92
C LEU A 469 -3.97 33.47 -26.90
N ARG A 470 -4.04 34.66 -26.35
CA ARG A 470 -3.10 35.16 -25.34
C ARG A 470 -3.28 34.48 -23.98
N ALA A 471 -4.50 34.10 -23.60
CA ALA A 471 -4.75 33.31 -22.41
C ALA A 471 -4.19 31.88 -22.53
N HIS A 472 -4.22 31.29 -23.73
CA HIS A 472 -3.65 29.97 -24.03
C HIS A 472 -2.12 29.99 -24.00
N GLU A 473 -1.46 31.06 -24.53
CA GLU A 473 0.00 31.19 -24.43
C GLU A 473 0.48 31.33 -22.99
N THR A 474 -0.23 32.06 -22.13
CA THR A 474 0.12 32.18 -20.69
C THR A 474 -0.12 30.94 -19.89
N SER A 475 -1.00 30.00 -20.28
CA SER A 475 -1.23 28.72 -19.61
C SER A 475 -0.18 27.65 -19.97
N GLN A 476 0.54 27.80 -21.09
CA GLN A 476 1.66 26.91 -21.46
C GLN A 476 2.98 27.27 -20.77
N ASP A 477 3.10 28.48 -20.22
CA ASP A 477 4.29 28.95 -19.50
C ASP A 477 4.21 28.77 -17.98
N LEU A 478 3.10 28.22 -17.43
CA LEU A 478 2.89 27.83 -16.04
C LEU A 478 2.93 26.32 -15.87
#